data_2781bef2f73b15057baedcb82e4acb60
#
_entry.id   2781bef2f73b15057baedcb82e4acb60
#
_cell.length_a   1.000
_cell.length_b   1.000
_cell.length_c   1.000
_cell.angle_alpha   90.00
_cell.angle_beta   90.00
_cell.angle_gamma   90.00
#
_symmetry.space_group_name_H-M   'P 1'
#
loop_
_entity.id
_entity.type
_entity.pdbx_description
1 polymer ?
#
loop_
_entity_poly.entity_id
_entity_poly.type
_entity_poly.pdbx_seq_one_letter_code
_entity_poly.pdbx_strand_id
1 'polypeptide(L)'
;MMTESMLAARHYGVDKEVLDSLSNILPPADWQAVVTYFISRSLRHGRRRSEEMAEAAATVEEAGVEPLMSLASSERQLRAAGHADALAEPDLATVIDHIRRSRATAAAGPMPGGDAL
;
A
#
# COMPACT_ATOMS: atom_id res chain seq x y z
N MET A 1 -3.94 -0.29 4.18
CA MET A 1 -3.27 -0.59 5.46
C MET A 1 -2.17 -1.64 5.33
N MET A 2 -2.43 -2.76 4.67
CA MET A 2 -1.41 -3.83 4.54
C MET A 2 -0.08 -3.31 3.99
N THR A 3 -0.11 -2.54 2.92
CA THR A 3 1.10 -1.98 2.31
C THR A 3 1.89 -1.10 3.29
N GLU A 4 1.23 -0.20 3.99
CA GLU A 4 1.90 0.68 4.96
C GLU A 4 2.53 -0.11 6.09
N SER A 5 1.82 -1.09 6.63
CA SER A 5 2.33 -1.96 7.69
C SER A 5 3.58 -2.70 7.24
N MET A 6 3.57 -3.24 6.03
CA MET A 6 4.71 -4.01 5.53
C MET A 6 5.91 -3.13 5.18
N LEU A 7 5.68 -1.91 4.67
CA LEU A 7 6.77 -0.96 4.44
C LEU A 7 7.46 -0.59 5.75
N ALA A 8 6.69 -0.29 6.78
CA ALA A 8 7.23 0.04 8.10
C ALA A 8 7.95 -1.15 8.73
N ALA A 9 7.33 -2.33 8.67
CA ALA A 9 7.93 -3.54 9.23
C ALA A 9 9.26 -3.88 8.57
N ARG A 10 9.32 -3.73 7.25
CA ARG A 10 10.55 -3.99 6.51
C ARG A 10 11.66 -3.01 6.88
N HIS A 11 11.30 -1.74 7.09
CA HIS A 11 12.25 -0.72 7.55
C HIS A 11 12.92 -1.13 8.87
N TYR A 12 12.15 -1.70 9.81
CA TYR A 12 12.66 -2.12 11.11
C TYR A 12 13.19 -3.55 11.11
N GLY A 13 13.15 -4.24 9.98
CA GLY A 13 13.64 -5.62 9.89
C GLY A 13 12.76 -6.65 10.59
N VAL A 14 11.50 -6.36 10.80
CA VAL A 14 10.54 -7.21 11.52
C VAL A 14 9.37 -7.69 10.65
N ASP A 15 9.54 -7.67 9.34
CA ASP A 15 8.48 -8.07 8.40
C ASP A 15 8.04 -9.53 8.60
N LYS A 16 8.96 -10.44 8.86
CA LYS A 16 8.62 -11.85 9.12
C LYS A 16 7.83 -12.01 10.40
N GLU A 17 8.20 -11.28 11.45
CA GLU A 17 7.52 -11.32 12.74
C GLU A 17 6.09 -10.75 12.62
N VAL A 18 5.91 -9.71 11.80
CA VAL A 18 4.58 -9.16 11.54
C VAL A 18 3.71 -10.17 10.80
N LEU A 19 4.24 -10.82 9.76
CA LEU A 19 3.51 -11.86 9.03
C LEU A 19 3.11 -13.02 9.96
N ASP A 20 4.04 -13.47 10.81
CA ASP A 20 3.76 -14.56 11.75
C ASP A 20 2.69 -14.16 12.77
N SER A 21 2.68 -12.90 13.21
CA SER A 21 1.69 -12.43 14.18
C SER A 21 0.26 -12.44 13.66
N LEU A 22 0.07 -12.35 12.35
CA LEU A 22 -1.27 -12.42 11.76
C LEU A 22 -1.97 -13.74 12.04
N SER A 23 -1.21 -14.82 12.15
CA SER A 23 -1.74 -16.15 12.48
C SER A 23 -2.34 -16.22 13.89
N ASN A 24 -1.99 -15.31 14.78
CA ASN A 24 -2.53 -15.25 16.14
C ASN A 24 -3.91 -14.59 16.20
N ILE A 25 -4.24 -13.78 15.21
CA ILE A 25 -5.46 -12.98 15.19
C ILE A 25 -6.49 -13.55 14.21
N LEU A 26 -5.99 -14.09 13.11
CA LEU A 26 -6.82 -14.60 12.01
C LEU A 26 -6.57 -16.10 11.80
N PRO A 27 -7.48 -16.82 11.14
CA PRO A 27 -7.27 -18.25 10.87
C PRO A 27 -5.93 -18.51 10.19
N PRO A 28 -5.29 -19.65 10.47
CA PRO A 28 -4.02 -20.00 9.85
C PRO A 28 -4.08 -19.94 8.33
N ALA A 29 -3.08 -19.30 7.72
CA ALA A 29 -2.97 -19.16 6.27
C ALA A 29 -1.50 -18.94 5.92
N ASP A 30 -1.16 -19.07 4.65
CA ASP A 30 0.12 -18.60 4.14
C ASP A 30 0.06 -17.08 3.99
N TRP A 31 0.37 -16.37 5.07
CA TRP A 31 0.27 -14.92 5.11
C TRP A 31 1.25 -14.22 4.19
N GLN A 32 2.39 -14.83 3.91
CA GLN A 32 3.31 -14.27 2.92
C GLN A 32 2.67 -14.24 1.53
N ALA A 33 2.02 -15.34 1.14
CA ALA A 33 1.31 -15.41 -0.14
C ALA A 33 0.11 -14.45 -0.19
N VAL A 34 -0.65 -14.36 0.89
CA VAL A 34 -1.81 -13.47 0.99
C VAL A 34 -1.39 -12.00 0.86
N VAL A 35 -0.36 -11.60 1.60
CA VAL A 35 0.15 -10.22 1.57
C VAL A 35 0.73 -9.90 0.19
N THR A 36 1.50 -10.82 -0.38
CA THR A 36 2.03 -10.67 -1.74
C THR A 36 0.91 -10.44 -2.74
N TYR A 37 -0.16 -11.23 -2.63
CA TYR A 37 -1.33 -11.09 -3.51
C TYR A 37 -1.97 -9.70 -3.36
N PHE A 38 -2.24 -9.25 -2.14
CA PHE A 38 -2.87 -7.96 -1.91
C PHE A 38 -2.02 -6.79 -2.41
N ILE A 39 -0.72 -6.82 -2.13
CA ILE A 39 0.18 -5.75 -2.58
C ILE A 39 0.29 -5.76 -4.11
N SER A 40 0.44 -6.93 -4.72
CA SER A 40 0.51 -7.06 -6.18
C SER A 40 -0.75 -6.53 -6.85
N ARG A 41 -1.92 -6.78 -6.27
CA ARG A 41 -3.19 -6.25 -6.79
C ARG A 41 -3.24 -4.74 -6.74
N SER A 42 -2.74 -4.14 -5.66
CA SER A 42 -2.66 -2.68 -5.54
C SER A 42 -1.72 -2.08 -6.58
N LEU A 43 -0.57 -2.70 -6.80
CA LEU A 43 0.39 -2.24 -7.80
C LEU A 43 -0.18 -2.34 -9.22
N ARG A 44 -0.89 -3.42 -9.52
CA ARG A 44 -1.43 -3.68 -10.85
C ARG A 44 -2.68 -2.88 -11.16
N HIS A 45 -3.56 -2.72 -10.19
CA HIS A 45 -4.90 -2.16 -10.37
C HIS A 45 -5.15 -0.90 -9.54
N GLY A 46 -4.09 -0.26 -9.05
CA GLY A 46 -4.20 0.87 -8.12
C GLY A 46 -5.03 2.02 -8.66
N ARG A 47 -4.89 2.37 -9.94
CA ARG A 47 -5.66 3.47 -10.52
C ARG A 47 -7.17 3.20 -10.48
N ARG A 48 -7.59 2.03 -10.95
CA ARG A 48 -9.00 1.65 -10.93
C ARG A 48 -9.54 1.57 -9.50
N ARG A 49 -8.76 0.97 -8.60
CA ARG A 49 -9.15 0.87 -7.19
C ARG A 49 -9.24 2.22 -6.50
N SER A 50 -8.37 3.15 -6.87
CA SER A 50 -8.43 4.53 -6.38
C SER A 50 -9.76 5.18 -6.77
N GLU A 51 -10.18 5.01 -8.02
CA GLU A 51 -11.45 5.55 -8.51
C GLU A 51 -12.64 4.92 -7.80
N GLU A 52 -12.62 3.60 -7.62
CA GLU A 52 -13.66 2.88 -6.88
C GLU A 52 -13.77 3.36 -5.44
N MET A 53 -12.63 3.58 -4.78
CA MET A 53 -12.62 4.07 -3.41
C MET A 53 -13.09 5.53 -3.30
N ALA A 54 -12.83 6.35 -4.32
CA ALA A 54 -13.35 7.70 -4.38
C ALA A 54 -14.90 7.70 -4.49
N GLU A 55 -15.45 6.79 -5.28
CA GLU A 55 -16.89 6.61 -5.38
C GLU A 55 -17.49 6.11 -4.06
N ALA A 56 -16.81 5.18 -3.40
CA ALA A 56 -17.22 4.70 -2.08
C ALA A 56 -17.20 5.84 -1.05
N ALA A 57 -16.20 6.71 -1.11
CA ALA A 57 -16.12 7.89 -0.24
C ALA A 57 -17.33 8.82 -0.43
N ALA A 58 -17.70 9.06 -1.68
CA ALA A 58 -18.87 9.89 -1.98
C ALA A 58 -20.16 9.29 -1.39
N THR A 59 -20.32 7.97 -1.50
CA THR A 59 -21.47 7.27 -0.94
C THR A 59 -21.52 7.37 0.59
N VAL A 60 -20.36 7.19 1.25
CA VAL A 60 -20.27 7.32 2.71
C VAL A 60 -20.60 8.74 3.14
N GLU A 61 -20.11 9.75 2.42
CA GLU A 61 -20.39 11.14 2.71
C GLU A 61 -21.88 11.46 2.57
N GLU A 62 -22.53 10.94 1.52
CA GLU A 62 -23.98 11.11 1.34
C GLU A 62 -24.78 10.52 2.50
N ALA A 63 -24.28 9.48 3.14
CA ALA A 63 -24.89 8.87 4.32
C ALA A 63 -24.65 9.68 5.61
N GLY A 64 -23.97 10.81 5.53
CA GLY A 64 -23.69 11.67 6.68
C GLY A 64 -22.48 11.24 7.51
N VAL A 65 -21.63 10.38 6.97
CA VAL A 65 -20.42 9.90 7.66
C VAL A 65 -19.19 10.50 6.97
N GLU A 66 -18.24 10.97 7.75
CA GLU A 66 -17.00 11.48 7.20
C GLU A 66 -16.16 10.32 6.62
N PRO A 67 -15.83 10.36 5.31
CA PRO A 67 -15.22 9.20 4.64
C PRO A 67 -13.70 9.14 4.79
N LEU A 68 -13.20 9.17 6.02
CA LEU A 68 -11.76 9.23 6.32
C LEU A 68 -10.98 8.07 5.71
N MET A 69 -11.42 6.84 5.96
CA MET A 69 -10.69 5.66 5.49
C MET A 69 -10.82 5.47 3.98
N SER A 70 -11.97 5.77 3.43
CA SER A 70 -12.19 5.62 1.98
C SER A 70 -11.34 6.61 1.19
N LEU A 71 -11.25 7.86 1.64
CA LEU A 71 -10.38 8.85 1.00
C LEU A 71 -8.91 8.48 1.11
N ALA A 72 -8.48 8.05 2.28
CA ALA A 72 -7.11 7.60 2.49
C ALA A 72 -6.78 6.38 1.63
N SER A 73 -7.72 5.45 1.50
CA SER A 73 -7.55 4.26 0.67
C SER A 73 -7.43 4.62 -0.82
N SER A 74 -8.25 5.58 -1.29
CA SER A 74 -8.16 6.08 -2.66
C SER A 74 -6.76 6.61 -2.95
N GLU A 75 -6.24 7.45 -2.07
CA GLU A 75 -4.90 8.04 -2.22
C GLU A 75 -3.81 6.95 -2.21
N ARG A 76 -3.90 6.00 -1.29
CA ARG A 76 -2.91 4.92 -1.19
C ARG A 76 -2.89 4.06 -2.44
N GLN A 77 -4.06 3.74 -2.99
CA GLN A 77 -4.17 2.96 -4.22
C GLN A 77 -3.58 3.72 -5.41
N LEU A 78 -3.81 5.01 -5.50
CA LEU A 78 -3.26 5.82 -6.57
C LEU A 78 -1.72 5.85 -6.51
N ARG A 79 -1.16 5.98 -5.32
CA ARG A 79 0.30 5.94 -5.12
C ARG A 79 0.88 4.58 -5.49
N ALA A 80 0.17 3.50 -5.17
CA ALA A 80 0.60 2.15 -5.55
C ALA A 80 0.71 2.00 -7.07
N ALA A 81 -0.18 2.61 -7.83
CA ALA A 81 -0.13 2.57 -9.29
C ALA A 81 1.18 3.15 -9.84
N GLY A 82 1.82 4.07 -9.12
CA GLY A 82 3.11 4.65 -9.50
C GLY A 82 4.30 3.71 -9.29
N HIS A 83 4.08 2.56 -8.65
CA HIS A 83 5.13 1.58 -8.37
C HIS A 83 4.91 0.25 -9.09
N ALA A 84 4.20 0.27 -10.22
CA ALA A 84 3.88 -0.96 -10.95
C ALA A 84 5.12 -1.75 -11.40
N ASP A 85 6.25 -1.08 -11.61
CA ASP A 85 7.52 -1.71 -11.95
C ASP A 85 8.05 -2.65 -10.85
N ALA A 86 7.61 -2.46 -9.62
CA ALA A 86 7.95 -3.37 -8.52
C ALA A 86 7.41 -4.80 -8.73
N LEU A 87 6.41 -4.97 -9.60
CA LEU A 87 5.87 -6.30 -9.93
C LEU A 87 6.91 -7.23 -10.56
N ALA A 88 8.00 -6.68 -11.12
CA ALA A 88 9.07 -7.48 -11.70
C ALA A 88 9.98 -8.14 -10.64
N GLU A 89 9.91 -7.71 -9.39
CA GLU A 89 10.73 -8.26 -8.32
C GLU A 89 10.30 -9.69 -7.97
N PRO A 90 11.26 -10.56 -7.59
CA PRO A 90 10.99 -12.00 -7.46
C PRO A 90 10.23 -12.41 -6.20
N ASP A 91 10.26 -11.62 -5.15
CA ASP A 91 9.63 -11.98 -3.88
C ASP A 91 9.09 -10.75 -3.13
N LEU A 92 8.35 -10.99 -2.05
CA LEU A 92 7.70 -9.94 -1.29
C LEU A 92 8.69 -8.92 -0.72
N ALA A 93 9.80 -9.39 -0.16
CA ALA A 93 10.78 -8.50 0.46
C ALA A 93 11.38 -7.53 -0.56
N THR A 94 11.73 -8.01 -1.74
CA THR A 94 12.30 -7.16 -2.80
C THR A 94 11.26 -6.25 -3.44
N VAL A 95 10.01 -6.67 -3.52
CA VAL A 95 8.90 -5.78 -3.94
C VAL A 95 8.79 -4.60 -2.96
N ILE A 96 8.77 -4.89 -1.67
CA ILE A 96 8.67 -3.85 -0.63
C ILE A 96 9.87 -2.92 -0.68
N ASP A 97 11.06 -3.46 -0.81
CA ASP A 97 12.29 -2.67 -0.90
C ASP A 97 12.29 -1.78 -2.14
N HIS A 98 11.78 -2.27 -3.27
CA HIS A 98 11.65 -1.48 -4.49
C HIS A 98 10.76 -0.25 -4.27
N ILE A 99 9.61 -0.44 -3.63
CA ILE A 99 8.69 0.67 -3.33
C ILE A 99 9.35 1.67 -2.39
N ARG A 100 10.06 1.20 -1.36
CA ARG A 100 10.76 2.06 -0.40
C ARG A 100 11.85 2.88 -1.08
N ARG A 101 12.64 2.28 -1.93
CA ARG A 101 13.72 2.98 -2.66
C ARG A 101 13.16 4.08 -3.56
N SER A 102 12.09 3.79 -4.29
CA SER A 102 11.44 4.76 -5.17
C SER A 102 10.97 5.98 -4.38
N ARG A 103 10.38 5.76 -3.20
CA ARG A 103 9.94 6.85 -2.34
C ARG A 103 11.10 7.66 -1.78
N ALA A 104 12.17 7.00 -1.34
CA ALA A 104 13.36 7.67 -0.81
C ALA A 104 14.01 8.54 -1.88
N THR A 105 14.11 8.06 -3.11
CA THR A 105 14.65 8.82 -4.25
C THR A 105 13.77 10.03 -4.54
N ALA A 106 12.48 9.88 -4.57
CA ALA A 106 11.54 10.98 -4.79
C ALA A 106 11.64 12.04 -3.69
N ALA A 107 11.79 11.62 -2.43
CA ALA A 107 11.95 12.53 -1.30
C ALA A 107 13.28 13.26 -1.29
N ALA A 108 14.35 12.64 -1.83
CA ALA A 108 15.68 13.22 -1.91
C ALA A 108 15.87 14.11 -3.14
N GLY A 109 14.98 14.01 -4.11
CA GLY A 109 15.05 14.81 -5.32
C GLY A 109 14.68 16.27 -5.07
N PRO A 110 14.98 17.16 -6.06
CA PRO A 110 14.58 18.56 -5.93
C PRO A 110 13.06 18.65 -5.84
N MET A 111 12.58 19.33 -4.80
CA MET A 111 11.16 19.51 -4.60
C MET A 111 10.65 20.63 -5.51
N PRO A 112 9.68 20.38 -6.37
CA PRO A 112 8.97 21.47 -7.04
C PRO A 112 8.32 22.34 -5.97
N GLY A 113 8.39 23.64 -6.13
CA GLY A 113 7.90 24.56 -5.13
C GLY A 113 6.47 24.25 -4.72
N GLY A 114 6.26 23.97 -3.45
CA GLY A 114 4.95 23.76 -2.87
C GLY A 114 4.30 22.41 -3.12
N ASP A 115 4.88 21.56 -3.91
CA ASP A 115 4.33 20.24 -4.18
C ASP A 115 4.95 19.21 -3.23
N ALA A 116 4.55 19.26 -2.00
CA ALA A 116 5.12 18.47 -0.93
C ALA A 116 4.62 17.02 -0.89
N LEU A 117 3.79 16.65 -1.81
CA LEU A 117 3.19 15.33 -1.80
C LEU A 117 3.63 14.49 -2.98
#